data_cf912ccd0fe811759fb275789b8459de
#
_entry.id   cf912ccd0fe811759fb275789b8459de
#
_cell.length_a   1.000
_cell.length_b   1.000
_cell.length_c   1.000
_cell.angle_alpha   90.00
_cell.angle_beta   90.00
_cell.angle_gamma   90.00
#
_symmetry.space_group_name_H-M   'P 1'
#
loop_
_entity.id
_entity.type
_entity.pdbx_description
1 polymer ?
#
loop_
_entity_poly.entity_id
_entity_poly.type
_entity_poly.pdbx_seq_one_letter_code
_entity_poly.pdbx_strand_id
1 'polypeptide(L)'
;MMRCTRDGVRYLKIFKLLKERPQQLEVFWVALLKEVTLRFYAFMFTGLAILIVLYILYVQSTAARPDLVTIPAGVFQYRPAGDFRRDKRVTDAPYQERRIATGIEIMKYPVSVKDYAACVNDGSCNQVASEGSNNMPQTGVSYLDAVIYAEWLSEITGQTWRLPKDEEWVRAAGERFHDDAISISSDDPSDRWLAEYKANMANREGTLAELRVLGGYGHNSLGIADLSGAVWEWTQTCMKNGTLTANGFTLHVSSEYCGVRLAEGRHRAFVIDFVRDAKVGGCAVGLPPDYLGFRLVRQKIF
;
A
#
# COMPACT_ATOMS: atom_id res chain seq x y z
N MET A 1 -43.27 -55.08 64.52
CA MET A 1 -44.11 -54.04 63.89
C MET A 1 -43.28 -53.31 62.82
N MET A 2 -43.31 -53.78 61.61
CA MET A 2 -42.62 -53.11 60.47
C MET A 2 -43.64 -52.27 59.68
N ARG A 3 -43.41 -50.94 59.60
CA ARG A 3 -44.19 -50.02 58.75
C ARG A 3 -43.71 -50.21 57.32
N CYS A 4 -44.60 -50.70 56.48
CA CYS A 4 -44.42 -50.77 55.02
C CYS A 4 -44.59 -49.38 54.49
N THR A 5 -43.52 -48.75 53.95
CA THR A 5 -43.54 -47.39 53.45
C THR A 5 -44.21 -47.31 52.09
N ARG A 6 -45.04 -46.31 51.89
CA ARG A 6 -45.93 -46.01 50.77
C ARG A 6 -45.20 -45.78 49.41
N ASP A 7 -43.91 -45.77 49.44
CA ASP A 7 -43.07 -45.45 48.25
C ASP A 7 -42.85 -46.62 47.30
N GLY A 8 -42.87 -47.88 47.79
CA GLY A 8 -42.71 -49.06 46.95
C GLY A 8 -43.83 -49.26 45.93
N VAL A 9 -45.04 -48.75 46.20
CA VAL A 9 -46.20 -48.91 45.31
C VAL A 9 -46.15 -47.92 44.10
N ARG A 10 -45.49 -46.75 44.26
CA ARG A 10 -45.30 -45.80 43.18
C ARG A 10 -44.31 -46.29 42.12
N TYR A 11 -43.20 -46.88 42.54
CA TYR A 11 -42.21 -47.44 41.62
C TYR A 11 -42.74 -48.64 40.82
N LEU A 12 -43.56 -49.50 41.41
CA LEU A 12 -44.20 -50.63 40.70
C LEU A 12 -45.22 -50.17 39.65
N LYS A 13 -45.95 -49.08 39.91
CA LYS A 13 -46.87 -48.51 38.89
C LYS A 13 -46.14 -47.89 37.72
N ILE A 14 -45.04 -47.24 37.94
CA ILE A 14 -44.21 -46.64 36.85
C ILE A 14 -43.58 -47.77 36.03
N PHE A 15 -43.06 -48.83 36.66
CA PHE A 15 -42.50 -49.99 35.95
C PHE A 15 -43.53 -50.75 35.13
N LYS A 16 -44.80 -50.82 35.59
CA LYS A 16 -45.87 -51.49 34.86
C LYS A 16 -46.37 -50.69 33.63
N LEU A 17 -46.37 -49.36 33.74
CA LEU A 17 -46.69 -48.47 32.62
C LEU A 17 -45.61 -48.46 31.53
N LEU A 18 -44.34 -48.65 31.90
CA LEU A 18 -43.20 -48.74 30.99
C LEU A 18 -43.18 -50.08 30.23
N LYS A 19 -43.77 -51.15 30.78
CA LYS A 19 -43.82 -52.48 30.13
C LYS A 19 -44.94 -52.65 29.09
N GLU A 20 -45.97 -51.79 29.12
CA GLU A 20 -47.17 -51.96 28.28
C GLU A 20 -47.08 -51.14 26.98
N ARG A 21 -46.10 -50.26 26.73
CA ARG A 21 -45.95 -49.52 25.49
C ARG A 21 -44.51 -49.32 25.04
N PRO A 22 -43.81 -50.37 24.60
CA PRO A 22 -42.41 -50.29 24.22
C PRO A 22 -42.18 -49.35 23.01
N GLN A 23 -43.14 -49.24 22.06
CA GLN A 23 -43.02 -48.38 20.88
C GLN A 23 -43.08 -46.88 21.20
N GLN A 24 -43.77 -46.44 22.25
CA GLN A 24 -43.77 -45.01 22.66
C GLN A 24 -42.48 -44.58 23.36
N LEU A 25 -41.79 -45.51 24.01
CA LEU A 25 -40.49 -45.26 24.58
C LEU A 25 -39.41 -45.07 23.51
N GLU A 26 -39.42 -45.87 22.46
CA GLU A 26 -38.46 -45.69 21.35
C GLU A 26 -38.62 -44.33 20.64
N VAL A 27 -39.88 -43.93 20.35
CA VAL A 27 -40.15 -42.62 19.74
C VAL A 27 -39.69 -41.46 20.64
N PHE A 28 -39.91 -41.61 21.97
CA PHE A 28 -39.47 -40.58 22.93
C PHE A 28 -37.95 -40.48 23.01
N TRP A 29 -37.22 -41.58 23.05
CA TRP A 29 -35.76 -41.60 23.08
C TRP A 29 -35.15 -41.07 21.77
N VAL A 30 -35.73 -41.40 20.61
CA VAL A 30 -35.28 -40.87 19.32
C VAL A 30 -35.51 -39.37 19.21
N ALA A 31 -36.64 -38.86 19.70
CA ALA A 31 -36.94 -37.44 19.72
C ALA A 31 -35.98 -36.69 20.67
N LEU A 32 -35.72 -37.22 21.87
CA LEU A 32 -34.80 -36.65 22.85
C LEU A 32 -33.37 -36.62 22.32
N LEU A 33 -32.92 -37.72 21.69
CA LEU A 33 -31.57 -37.76 21.05
C LEU A 33 -31.45 -36.77 19.91
N LYS A 34 -32.49 -36.59 19.08
CA LYS A 34 -32.49 -35.55 18.03
C LYS A 34 -32.38 -34.14 18.61
N GLU A 35 -33.11 -33.82 19.67
CA GLU A 35 -33.01 -32.50 20.29
C GLU A 35 -31.64 -32.26 20.91
N VAL A 36 -31.08 -33.27 21.60
CA VAL A 36 -29.75 -33.18 22.22
C VAL A 36 -28.64 -33.00 21.15
N THR A 37 -28.73 -33.80 20.06
CA THR A 37 -27.77 -33.69 18.95
C THR A 37 -27.89 -32.33 18.24
N LEU A 38 -29.10 -31.83 18.00
CA LEU A 38 -29.33 -30.54 17.37
C LEU A 38 -28.76 -29.40 18.22
N ARG A 39 -28.99 -29.43 19.54
CA ARG A 39 -28.43 -28.45 20.49
C ARG A 39 -26.89 -28.52 20.55
N PHE A 40 -26.34 -29.74 20.51
CA PHE A 40 -24.88 -29.93 20.49
C PHE A 40 -24.25 -29.33 19.21
N TYR A 41 -24.84 -29.60 18.04
CA TYR A 41 -24.39 -29.00 16.79
C TYR A 41 -24.54 -27.47 16.80
N ALA A 42 -25.65 -26.93 17.28
CA ALA A 42 -25.84 -25.50 17.41
C ALA A 42 -24.76 -24.85 18.30
N PHE A 43 -24.42 -25.52 19.43
CA PHE A 43 -23.36 -25.04 20.34
C PHE A 43 -21.96 -25.10 19.69
N MET A 44 -21.67 -26.16 18.96
CA MET A 44 -20.44 -26.31 18.19
C MET A 44 -20.29 -25.22 17.11
N PHE A 45 -21.35 -24.95 16.34
CA PHE A 45 -21.34 -23.93 15.31
C PHE A 45 -21.19 -22.51 15.89
N THR A 46 -21.88 -22.21 16.99
CA THR A 46 -21.73 -20.92 17.67
C THR A 46 -20.33 -20.75 18.26
N GLY A 47 -19.74 -21.78 18.84
CA GLY A 47 -18.37 -21.77 19.34
C GLY A 47 -17.34 -21.53 18.21
N LEU A 48 -17.51 -22.21 17.09
CA LEU A 48 -16.66 -22.03 15.92
C LEU A 48 -16.77 -20.60 15.34
N ALA A 49 -18.00 -20.08 15.24
CA ALA A 49 -18.22 -18.71 14.77
C ALA A 49 -17.56 -17.67 15.67
N ILE A 50 -17.64 -17.85 17.00
CA ILE A 50 -16.96 -16.96 17.97
C ILE A 50 -15.44 -17.03 17.77
N LEU A 51 -14.88 -18.23 17.62
CA LEU A 51 -13.42 -18.39 17.41
C LEU A 51 -12.97 -17.72 16.10
N ILE A 52 -13.73 -17.83 15.03
CA ILE A 52 -13.47 -17.16 13.75
C ILE A 52 -13.50 -15.63 13.94
N VAL A 53 -14.51 -15.10 14.63
CA VAL A 53 -14.61 -13.65 14.90
C VAL A 53 -13.43 -13.20 15.76
N LEU A 54 -13.07 -13.93 16.81
CA LEU A 54 -11.92 -13.61 17.66
C LEU A 54 -10.60 -13.67 16.88
N TYR A 55 -10.45 -14.63 15.98
CA TYR A 55 -9.29 -14.72 15.09
C TYR A 55 -9.21 -13.54 14.14
N ILE A 56 -10.32 -13.15 13.52
CA ILE A 56 -10.39 -11.96 12.65
C ILE A 56 -10.03 -10.69 13.43
N LEU A 57 -10.60 -10.52 14.65
CA LEU A 57 -10.29 -9.37 15.51
C LEU A 57 -8.83 -9.38 15.96
N TYR A 58 -8.24 -10.54 16.24
CA TYR A 58 -6.83 -10.70 16.59
C TYR A 58 -5.94 -10.29 15.41
N VAL A 59 -6.21 -10.78 14.19
CA VAL A 59 -5.45 -10.42 12.98
C VAL A 59 -5.55 -8.92 12.70
N GLN A 60 -6.75 -8.33 12.83
CA GLN A 60 -6.93 -6.87 12.65
C GLN A 60 -6.21 -6.05 13.73
N SER A 61 -6.08 -6.55 14.96
CA SER A 61 -5.39 -5.83 16.04
C SER A 61 -3.87 -5.89 15.93
N THR A 62 -3.33 -6.92 15.29
CA THR A 62 -1.89 -7.10 15.06
C THR A 62 -1.39 -6.46 13.76
N ALA A 63 -2.29 -6.07 12.86
CA ALA A 63 -1.94 -5.33 11.66
C ALA A 63 -1.30 -4.00 12.06
N ALA A 64 -0.02 -3.83 11.73
CA ALA A 64 0.68 -2.57 11.92
C ALA A 64 -0.09 -1.46 11.22
N ARG A 65 -0.59 -0.49 11.98
CA ARG A 65 -1.22 0.70 11.41
C ARG A 65 -0.12 1.70 11.11
N PRO A 66 0.14 2.02 9.84
CA PRO A 66 1.15 3.01 9.50
C PRO A 66 0.86 4.38 10.13
N ASP A 67 1.89 5.07 10.58
CA ASP A 67 1.79 6.47 10.95
C ASP A 67 1.41 7.30 9.73
N LEU A 68 0.41 8.15 9.87
CA LEU A 68 -0.12 8.97 8.78
C LEU A 68 0.06 10.45 9.05
N VAL A 69 0.31 11.19 7.98
CA VAL A 69 0.26 12.65 7.94
C VAL A 69 -0.84 13.07 6.98
N THR A 70 -1.65 14.05 7.39
CA THR A 70 -2.68 14.63 6.54
C THR A 70 -2.12 15.82 5.79
N ILE A 71 -2.09 15.72 4.45
CA ILE A 71 -1.80 16.84 3.57
C ILE A 71 -3.09 17.61 3.38
N PRO A 72 -3.14 18.91 3.70
CA PRO A 72 -4.37 19.69 3.58
C PRO A 72 -4.79 19.86 2.11
N ALA A 73 -6.10 19.94 1.89
CA ALA A 73 -6.66 20.39 0.62
C ALA A 73 -6.09 21.75 0.24
N GLY A 74 -5.97 22.01 -1.05
CA GLY A 74 -5.44 23.29 -1.51
C GLY A 74 -5.01 23.27 -2.97
N VAL A 75 -4.51 24.42 -3.39
CA VAL A 75 -3.98 24.65 -4.74
C VAL A 75 -2.46 24.75 -4.66
N PHE A 76 -1.77 24.20 -5.64
CA PHE A 76 -0.31 24.24 -5.72
C PHE A 76 0.16 24.21 -7.18
N GLN A 77 1.39 24.65 -7.40
CA GLN A 77 2.03 24.55 -8.70
C GLN A 77 2.68 23.18 -8.87
N TYR A 78 2.40 22.56 -10.00
CA TYR A 78 2.90 21.24 -10.35
C TYR A 78 3.39 21.22 -11.78
N ARG A 79 4.55 20.63 -12.03
CA ARG A 79 5.09 20.40 -13.37
C ARG A 79 4.97 18.91 -13.71
N PRO A 80 4.13 18.55 -14.71
CA PRO A 80 4.06 17.18 -15.17
C PRO A 80 5.41 16.69 -15.70
N ALA A 81 5.76 15.45 -15.37
CA ALA A 81 6.91 14.76 -15.94
C ALA A 81 6.48 13.93 -17.15
N GLY A 82 7.37 13.84 -18.15
CA GLY A 82 7.10 13.06 -19.37
C GLY A 82 8.09 13.39 -20.50
N ASP A 83 7.95 12.69 -21.63
CA ASP A 83 8.64 13.04 -22.88
C ASP A 83 7.77 14.03 -23.67
N PHE A 84 8.04 15.30 -23.49
CA PHE A 84 7.30 16.37 -24.16
C PHE A 84 8.13 17.06 -25.21
N ARG A 85 7.46 17.55 -26.24
CA ARG A 85 8.11 18.22 -27.36
C ARG A 85 7.40 19.52 -27.72
N ARG A 86 8.19 20.53 -28.10
CA ARG A 86 7.75 21.75 -28.75
C ARG A 86 8.54 21.91 -30.02
N ASP A 87 7.86 22.05 -31.17
CA ASP A 87 8.50 22.17 -32.48
C ASP A 87 9.54 21.06 -32.75
N LYS A 88 9.17 19.79 -32.39
CA LYS A 88 9.99 18.58 -32.48
C LYS A 88 11.19 18.52 -31.53
N ARG A 89 11.41 19.53 -30.70
CA ARG A 89 12.50 19.58 -29.70
C ARG A 89 11.98 19.11 -28.33
N VAL A 90 12.80 18.37 -27.62
CA VAL A 90 12.50 17.93 -26.22
C VAL A 90 12.39 19.17 -25.34
N THR A 91 11.37 19.21 -24.51
CA THR A 91 11.12 20.33 -23.61
C THR A 91 10.42 19.83 -22.35
N ASP A 92 10.57 20.59 -21.27
CA ASP A 92 9.80 20.31 -20.05
C ASP A 92 8.39 20.91 -20.15
N ALA A 93 7.43 20.26 -19.46
CA ALA A 93 6.10 20.83 -19.34
C ALA A 93 6.13 22.15 -18.56
N PRO A 94 5.23 23.09 -18.86
CA PRO A 94 5.05 24.27 -18.03
C PRO A 94 4.45 23.88 -16.68
N TYR A 95 4.64 24.71 -15.68
CA TYR A 95 3.90 24.60 -14.41
C TYR A 95 2.40 24.72 -14.67
N GLN A 96 1.65 23.91 -13.99
CA GLN A 96 0.19 23.87 -14.03
C GLN A 96 -0.34 23.99 -12.60
N GLU A 97 -1.40 24.76 -12.45
CA GLU A 97 -2.13 24.79 -11.20
C GLU A 97 -2.87 23.46 -11.01
N ARG A 98 -2.65 22.83 -9.85
CA ARG A 98 -3.34 21.61 -9.44
C ARG A 98 -4.09 21.87 -8.14
N ARG A 99 -5.25 21.21 -8.03
CA ARG A 99 -6.10 21.30 -6.86
C ARG A 99 -6.28 19.92 -6.23
N ILE A 100 -5.92 19.80 -4.98
CA ILE A 100 -6.33 18.68 -4.13
C ILE A 100 -7.61 19.10 -3.41
N ALA A 101 -8.74 18.53 -3.81
CA ALA A 101 -10.06 18.93 -3.31
C ALA A 101 -10.30 18.52 -1.87
N THR A 102 -9.75 17.37 -1.45
CA THR A 102 -9.87 16.83 -0.08
C THR A 102 -8.49 16.50 0.45
N GLY A 103 -8.29 16.58 1.78
CA GLY A 103 -7.02 16.22 2.40
C GLY A 103 -6.61 14.78 2.07
N ILE A 104 -5.33 14.56 1.80
CA ILE A 104 -4.74 13.26 1.51
C ILE A 104 -4.07 12.76 2.79
N GLU A 105 -4.29 11.52 3.15
CA GLU A 105 -3.55 10.86 4.22
C GLU A 105 -2.44 10.00 3.61
N ILE A 106 -1.20 10.36 3.89
CA ILE A 106 -0.01 9.68 3.39
C ILE A 106 0.80 9.07 4.54
N MET A 107 1.45 7.95 4.30
CA MET A 107 2.37 7.38 5.29
C MET A 107 3.48 8.38 5.62
N LYS A 108 3.73 8.57 6.92
CA LYS A 108 4.78 9.43 7.43
C LYS A 108 6.16 8.95 6.97
N TYR A 109 6.37 7.66 6.95
CA TYR A 109 7.59 6.97 6.53
C TYR A 109 7.36 6.14 5.27
N PRO A 110 8.39 5.81 4.50
CA PRO A 110 8.30 4.72 3.52
C PRO A 110 8.03 3.40 4.24
N VAL A 111 7.50 2.41 3.52
CA VAL A 111 7.28 1.06 4.06
C VAL A 111 8.59 0.47 4.53
N SER A 112 8.63 -0.04 5.77
CA SER A 112 9.83 -0.64 6.35
C SER A 112 10.04 -2.09 5.93
N VAL A 113 11.28 -2.58 6.09
CA VAL A 113 11.60 -4.02 5.94
C VAL A 113 10.70 -4.88 6.82
N LYS A 114 10.44 -4.45 8.07
CA LYS A 114 9.56 -5.15 9.00
C LYS A 114 8.12 -5.22 8.50
N ASP A 115 7.59 -4.10 8.00
CA ASP A 115 6.21 -4.04 7.55
C ASP A 115 6.00 -4.86 6.28
N TYR A 116 6.95 -4.80 5.34
CA TYR A 116 6.93 -5.62 4.14
C TYR A 116 7.06 -7.11 4.45
N ALA A 117 7.93 -7.48 5.39
CA ALA A 117 8.08 -8.86 5.86
C ALA A 117 6.78 -9.43 6.45
N ALA A 118 5.91 -8.60 7.04
CA ALA A 118 4.61 -9.05 7.52
C ALA A 118 3.72 -9.54 6.36
N CYS A 119 3.71 -8.84 5.23
CA CYS A 119 3.01 -9.26 4.02
C CYS A 119 3.61 -10.55 3.42
N VAL A 120 4.94 -10.68 3.42
CA VAL A 120 5.62 -11.91 2.95
C VAL A 120 5.27 -13.10 3.84
N ASN A 121 5.27 -12.91 5.16
CA ASN A 121 4.93 -13.96 6.13
C ASN A 121 3.45 -14.39 6.04
N ASP A 122 2.57 -13.48 5.65
CA ASP A 122 1.16 -13.78 5.35
C ASP A 122 1.01 -14.58 4.04
N GLY A 123 2.03 -14.62 3.19
CA GLY A 123 2.02 -15.30 1.90
C GLY A 123 1.47 -14.46 0.75
N SER A 124 1.07 -13.22 0.99
CA SER A 124 0.49 -12.33 -0.01
C SER A 124 1.55 -11.64 -0.87
N CYS A 125 2.70 -11.26 -0.28
CA CYS A 125 3.80 -10.62 -1.00
C CYS A 125 4.92 -11.60 -1.36
N ASN A 126 5.57 -11.35 -2.49
CA ASN A 126 6.81 -12.04 -2.85
C ASN A 126 7.96 -11.61 -1.93
N GLN A 127 8.84 -12.54 -1.61
CA GLN A 127 10.09 -12.20 -0.97
C GLN A 127 10.99 -11.44 -1.95
N VAL A 128 11.53 -10.32 -1.50
CA VAL A 128 12.48 -9.49 -2.26
C VAL A 128 13.76 -9.31 -1.45
N ALA A 129 14.87 -9.09 -2.14
CA ALA A 129 16.11 -8.74 -1.47
C ALA A 129 15.98 -7.36 -0.83
N SER A 130 16.41 -7.22 0.40
CA SER A 130 16.45 -5.93 1.10
C SER A 130 17.83 -5.70 1.68
N GLU A 131 18.33 -4.50 1.51
CA GLU A 131 19.54 -4.04 2.18
C GLU A 131 19.13 -3.34 3.46
N GLY A 132 19.39 -3.92 4.63
CA GLY A 132 19.17 -3.23 5.90
C GLY A 132 18.42 -4.00 6.97
N SER A 133 18.24 -3.34 8.11
CA SER A 133 17.56 -3.88 9.29
C SER A 133 16.05 -3.58 9.24
N ASN A 134 15.31 -4.20 10.15
CA ASN A 134 13.85 -4.08 10.26
C ASN A 134 13.30 -2.65 10.26
N ASN A 135 14.05 -1.69 10.79
CA ASN A 135 13.65 -0.28 10.89
C ASN A 135 14.22 0.58 9.75
N MET A 136 14.59 -0.01 8.65
CA MET A 136 15.01 0.67 7.44
C MET A 136 13.92 0.60 6.36
N PRO A 137 13.93 1.50 5.36
CA PRO A 137 13.01 1.41 4.24
C PRO A 137 13.17 0.08 3.50
N GLN A 138 12.07 -0.55 3.10
CA GLN A 138 12.10 -1.66 2.17
C GLN A 138 12.55 -1.17 0.81
N THR A 139 13.62 -1.76 0.30
CA THR A 139 14.17 -1.49 -1.03
C THR A 139 14.15 -2.74 -1.91
N GLY A 140 14.56 -2.61 -3.16
CA GLY A 140 14.56 -3.73 -4.11
C GLY A 140 13.16 -4.23 -4.46
N VAL A 141 12.17 -3.35 -4.45
CA VAL A 141 10.78 -3.62 -4.83
C VAL A 141 10.44 -3.00 -6.17
N SER A 142 9.75 -3.76 -7.02
CA SER A 142 9.15 -3.25 -8.24
C SER A 142 7.85 -2.49 -7.95
N TYR A 143 7.34 -1.78 -8.94
CA TYR A 143 6.00 -1.18 -8.86
C TYR A 143 4.93 -2.24 -8.57
N LEU A 144 5.03 -3.41 -9.21
CA LEU A 144 4.08 -4.51 -9.00
C LEU A 144 4.14 -5.07 -7.58
N ASP A 145 5.33 -5.21 -6.99
CA ASP A 145 5.47 -5.63 -5.58
C ASP A 145 4.81 -4.60 -4.63
N ALA A 146 4.97 -3.31 -4.92
CA ALA A 146 4.37 -2.24 -4.12
C ALA A 146 2.84 -2.20 -4.23
N VAL A 147 2.28 -2.52 -5.40
CA VAL A 147 0.82 -2.66 -5.61
C VAL A 147 0.27 -3.83 -4.80
N ILE A 148 0.91 -4.99 -4.87
CA ILE A 148 0.51 -6.19 -4.11
C ILE A 148 0.50 -5.89 -2.60
N TYR A 149 1.53 -5.21 -2.09
CA TYR A 149 1.57 -4.79 -0.70
C TYR A 149 0.41 -3.83 -0.33
N ALA A 150 0.07 -2.89 -1.22
CA ALA A 150 -1.04 -1.97 -0.99
C ALA A 150 -2.41 -2.68 -0.98
N GLU A 151 -2.60 -3.69 -1.83
CA GLU A 151 -3.77 -4.55 -1.85
C GLU A 151 -3.88 -5.36 -0.54
N TRP A 152 -2.80 -6.04 -0.14
CA TRP A 152 -2.75 -6.77 1.13
C TRP A 152 -3.06 -5.86 2.33
N LEU A 153 -2.44 -4.68 2.41
CA LEU A 153 -2.69 -3.75 3.51
C LEU A 153 -4.14 -3.25 3.51
N SER A 154 -4.75 -3.13 2.31
CA SER A 154 -6.15 -2.77 2.19
C SER A 154 -7.07 -3.85 2.75
N GLU A 155 -6.78 -5.12 2.45
CA GLU A 155 -7.55 -6.26 2.93
C GLU A 155 -7.48 -6.39 4.46
N ILE A 156 -6.27 -6.37 5.04
CA ILE A 156 -6.11 -6.58 6.48
C ILE A 156 -6.58 -5.38 7.33
N THR A 157 -6.59 -4.17 6.77
CA THR A 157 -7.01 -2.97 7.51
C THR A 157 -8.45 -2.56 7.24
N GLY A 158 -9.10 -3.10 6.20
CA GLY A 158 -10.41 -2.64 5.73
C GLY A 158 -10.42 -1.20 5.23
N GLN A 159 -9.25 -0.65 4.89
CA GLN A 159 -9.06 0.70 4.36
C GLN A 159 -8.55 0.59 2.93
N THR A 160 -8.80 1.56 2.07
CA THR A 160 -8.23 1.55 0.72
C THR A 160 -6.87 2.23 0.71
N TRP A 161 -5.82 1.46 0.43
CA TRP A 161 -4.45 1.92 0.29
C TRP A 161 -3.99 1.84 -1.15
N ARG A 162 -3.19 2.78 -1.58
CA ARG A 162 -2.60 2.81 -2.91
C ARG A 162 -1.30 3.60 -2.91
N LEU A 163 -0.52 3.44 -3.96
CA LEU A 163 0.60 4.33 -4.22
C LEU A 163 0.09 5.77 -4.45
N PRO A 164 0.85 6.80 -4.10
CA PRO A 164 0.51 8.18 -4.43
C PRO A 164 0.57 8.39 -5.96
N LYS A 165 -0.22 9.34 -6.45
CA LYS A 165 0.09 9.95 -7.75
C LYS A 165 1.32 10.84 -7.60
N ASP A 166 2.01 11.12 -8.70
CA ASP A 166 3.14 12.03 -8.70
C ASP A 166 2.79 13.42 -8.12
N GLU A 167 1.70 14.00 -8.57
CA GLU A 167 1.22 15.30 -8.03
C GLU A 167 0.92 15.26 -6.52
N GLU A 168 0.49 14.11 -5.99
CA GLU A 168 0.27 13.91 -4.56
C GLU A 168 1.59 13.81 -3.80
N TRP A 169 2.56 13.08 -4.37
CA TRP A 169 3.89 12.96 -3.80
C TRP A 169 4.62 14.31 -3.79
N VAL A 170 4.60 15.03 -4.91
CA VAL A 170 5.19 16.38 -5.01
C VAL A 170 4.58 17.34 -3.98
N ARG A 171 3.26 17.30 -3.82
CA ARG A 171 2.57 18.09 -2.78
C ARG A 171 2.99 17.68 -1.38
N ALA A 172 3.17 16.38 -1.15
CA ALA A 172 3.65 15.83 0.13
C ALA A 172 5.09 16.24 0.41
N ALA A 173 5.95 16.24 -0.61
CA ALA A 173 7.35 16.59 -0.47
C ALA A 173 7.56 18.06 -0.10
N GLY A 174 6.70 18.95 -0.61
CA GLY A 174 6.78 20.38 -0.30
C GLY A 174 8.15 20.96 -0.60
N GLU A 175 8.80 21.55 0.38
CA GLU A 175 10.12 22.19 0.27
C GLU A 175 11.26 21.17 0.01
N ARG A 176 11.01 19.88 0.12
CA ARG A 176 11.99 18.84 -0.19
C ARG A 176 11.91 18.33 -1.64
N PHE A 177 10.91 18.78 -2.38
CA PHE A 177 10.81 18.46 -3.79
C PHE A 177 11.86 19.25 -4.60
N HIS A 178 12.59 18.55 -5.46
CA HIS A 178 13.51 19.14 -6.41
C HIS A 178 12.92 19.01 -7.82
N ASP A 179 12.68 20.16 -8.45
CA ASP A 179 12.26 20.18 -9.85
C ASP A 179 13.51 20.14 -10.75
N ASP A 180 13.74 19.02 -11.40
CA ASP A 180 14.88 18.76 -12.29
C ASP A 180 14.63 19.26 -13.70
N ALA A 181 13.59 20.05 -13.93
CA ALA A 181 13.35 20.66 -15.23
C ALA A 181 14.46 21.62 -15.63
N ILE A 182 14.90 21.48 -16.86
CA ILE A 182 16.01 22.24 -17.40
C ILE A 182 15.49 23.44 -18.17
N SER A 183 15.48 24.60 -17.51
CA SER A 183 15.10 25.86 -18.16
C SER A 183 16.27 26.39 -18.98
N ILE A 184 16.22 26.20 -20.31
CA ILE A 184 17.17 26.78 -21.22
C ILE A 184 16.42 27.69 -22.20
N SER A 185 16.91 28.91 -22.36
CA SER A 185 16.39 29.87 -23.34
C SER A 185 17.01 29.73 -24.72
N SER A 186 17.98 28.82 -24.90
CA SER A 186 18.67 28.59 -26.17
C SER A 186 17.91 27.66 -27.07
N ASP A 187 17.96 27.96 -28.36
CA ASP A 187 17.43 27.10 -29.44
C ASP A 187 18.43 26.03 -29.90
N ASP A 188 19.65 26.05 -29.38
CA ASP A 188 20.69 25.05 -29.66
C ASP A 188 20.46 23.77 -28.88
N PRO A 189 20.25 22.59 -29.51
CA PRO A 189 20.07 21.33 -28.84
C PRO A 189 21.28 20.92 -27.96
N SER A 190 22.48 21.39 -28.31
CA SER A 190 23.71 21.09 -27.55
C SER A 190 23.73 21.76 -26.18
N ASP A 191 23.10 22.93 -26.04
CA ASP A 191 23.00 23.62 -24.75
C ASP A 191 22.10 22.83 -23.77
N ARG A 192 21.00 22.27 -24.27
CA ARG A 192 20.14 21.41 -23.47
C ARG A 192 20.88 20.16 -23.03
N TRP A 193 21.55 19.49 -23.97
CA TRP A 193 22.32 18.29 -23.65
C TRP A 193 23.42 18.58 -22.61
N LEU A 194 24.13 19.70 -22.75
CA LEU A 194 25.16 20.10 -21.80
C LEU A 194 24.59 20.42 -20.42
N ALA A 195 23.41 21.04 -20.35
CA ALA A 195 22.75 21.33 -19.08
C ALA A 195 22.25 20.03 -18.40
N GLU A 196 21.66 19.10 -19.18
CA GLU A 196 21.29 17.76 -18.70
C GLU A 196 22.51 17.00 -18.19
N TYR A 197 23.61 17.02 -18.92
CA TYR A 197 24.85 16.38 -18.50
C TYR A 197 25.37 16.98 -17.18
N LYS A 198 25.39 18.30 -17.03
CA LYS A 198 25.81 18.99 -15.80
C LYS A 198 24.89 18.65 -14.63
N ALA A 199 23.58 18.66 -14.83
CA ALA A 199 22.60 18.28 -13.80
C ALA A 199 22.79 16.83 -13.37
N ASN A 200 22.98 15.92 -14.32
CA ASN A 200 23.26 14.52 -14.06
C ASN A 200 24.55 14.30 -13.30
N MET A 201 25.61 15.04 -13.62
CA MET A 201 26.88 14.98 -12.88
C MET A 201 26.72 15.49 -11.44
N ALA A 202 26.05 16.64 -11.24
CA ALA A 202 25.76 17.16 -9.91
C ALA A 202 24.91 16.18 -9.06
N ASN A 203 23.94 15.55 -9.68
CA ASN A 203 23.15 14.52 -9.04
C ASN A 203 23.98 13.26 -8.68
N ARG A 204 24.97 12.88 -9.47
CA ARG A 204 25.90 11.78 -9.16
C ARG A 204 26.86 12.10 -8.01
N GLU A 205 27.41 13.29 -7.95
CA GLU A 205 28.34 13.68 -6.88
C GLU A 205 27.68 13.71 -5.50
N GLY A 206 26.33 13.91 -5.45
CA GLY A 206 25.53 13.78 -4.22
C GLY A 206 25.09 12.36 -3.87
N THR A 207 25.44 11.35 -4.66
CA THR A 207 24.71 10.07 -4.77
C THR A 207 25.20 8.91 -3.94
N LEU A 208 26.12 9.02 -3.07
CA LEU A 208 26.35 7.96 -2.08
C LEU A 208 25.44 8.15 -0.87
N ALA A 209 24.14 8.25 -1.12
CA ALA A 209 23.19 8.26 -0.02
C ALA A 209 23.11 6.87 0.60
N GLU A 210 23.71 6.76 1.74
CA GLU A 210 23.62 5.60 2.58
C GLU A 210 22.17 5.37 3.02
N LEU A 211 21.67 4.13 2.93
CA LEU A 211 20.39 3.79 3.53
C LEU A 211 20.44 4.05 5.03
N ARG A 212 19.42 4.74 5.56
CA ARG A 212 19.29 5.08 6.97
C ARG A 212 18.02 4.50 7.55
N VAL A 213 17.98 4.38 8.87
CA VAL A 213 16.75 4.06 9.59
C VAL A 213 15.66 5.08 9.27
N LEU A 214 14.39 4.68 9.39
CA LEU A 214 13.26 5.56 9.16
C LEU A 214 13.39 6.84 9.98
N GLY A 215 13.18 7.99 9.34
CA GLY A 215 13.38 9.32 9.91
C GLY A 215 14.83 9.83 9.84
N GLY A 216 15.78 9.02 9.36
CA GLY A 216 17.20 9.35 9.30
C GLY A 216 17.56 10.50 8.36
N TYR A 217 16.69 10.85 7.42
CA TYR A 217 16.80 12.02 6.54
C TYR A 217 15.96 13.20 7.04
N GLY A 218 15.35 13.08 8.23
CA GLY A 218 14.56 14.16 8.85
C GLY A 218 13.17 14.29 8.23
N HIS A 219 12.47 15.36 8.61
CA HIS A 219 11.08 15.64 8.25
C HIS A 219 11.00 16.95 7.47
N ASN A 220 9.99 17.05 6.61
CA ASN A 220 9.62 18.34 6.02
C ASN A 220 8.69 19.14 6.95
N SER A 221 8.26 20.31 6.50
CA SER A 221 7.37 21.20 7.27
C SER A 221 5.99 20.59 7.57
N LEU A 222 5.56 19.57 6.79
CA LEU A 222 4.33 18.83 7.02
C LEU A 222 4.51 17.66 8.02
N GLY A 223 5.75 17.37 8.44
CA GLY A 223 6.05 16.26 9.34
C GLY A 223 6.24 14.92 8.63
N ILE A 224 6.34 14.90 7.31
CA ILE A 224 6.58 13.69 6.51
C ILE A 224 8.09 13.44 6.44
N ALA A 225 8.50 12.20 6.74
CA ALA A 225 9.90 11.84 6.87
C ALA A 225 10.50 11.31 5.55
N ASP A 226 11.82 11.47 5.42
CA ASP A 226 12.71 10.82 4.45
C ASP A 226 12.42 11.10 2.97
N LEU A 227 11.54 12.06 2.68
CA LEU A 227 11.29 12.50 1.31
C LEU A 227 12.60 13.06 0.69
N SER A 228 12.86 12.72 -0.56
CA SER A 228 14.10 13.04 -1.27
C SER A 228 15.38 12.55 -0.55
N GLY A 229 15.25 11.45 0.21
CA GLY A 229 16.36 10.76 0.87
C GLY A 229 17.13 9.82 -0.08
N ALA A 230 17.52 8.65 0.42
CA ALA A 230 18.23 7.64 -0.37
C ALA A 230 17.29 6.81 -1.27
N VAL A 231 15.99 6.75 -0.96
CA VAL A 231 15.03 5.89 -1.64
C VAL A 231 14.18 6.70 -2.60
N TRP A 232 14.07 6.21 -3.83
CA TRP A 232 13.07 6.64 -4.81
C TRP A 232 11.78 5.88 -4.59
N GLU A 233 10.70 6.59 -4.49
CA GLU A 233 9.40 6.05 -4.14
C GLU A 233 8.51 5.92 -5.37
N TRP A 234 7.98 4.74 -5.60
CA TRP A 234 7.06 4.47 -6.68
C TRP A 234 5.80 5.32 -6.59
N THR A 235 5.37 5.85 -7.73
CA THR A 235 4.07 6.52 -7.89
C THR A 235 3.17 5.77 -8.87
N GLN A 236 1.86 6.04 -8.84
CA GLN A 236 0.92 5.47 -9.84
C GLN A 236 1.08 6.08 -11.22
N THR A 237 1.85 7.16 -11.34
CA THR A 237 1.89 7.96 -12.57
C THR A 237 2.64 7.23 -13.67
N CYS A 238 1.96 7.04 -14.79
CA CYS A 238 2.54 6.45 -15.99
C CYS A 238 3.38 7.49 -16.75
N MET A 239 4.34 7.01 -17.51
CA MET A 239 5.08 7.87 -18.45
C MET A 239 4.14 8.46 -19.48
N LYS A 240 4.22 9.77 -19.70
CA LYS A 240 3.41 10.51 -20.66
C LYS A 240 4.27 11.05 -21.80
N ASN A 241 3.72 10.95 -23.01
CA ASN A 241 4.27 11.64 -24.17
C ASN A 241 3.30 12.74 -24.62
N GLY A 242 3.82 13.83 -25.13
CA GLY A 242 2.96 14.91 -25.55
C GLY A 242 3.70 16.03 -26.28
N THR A 243 2.92 17.03 -26.68
CA THR A 243 3.44 18.23 -27.35
C THR A 243 2.94 19.47 -26.65
N LEU A 244 3.78 20.49 -26.61
CA LEU A 244 3.37 21.82 -26.21
C LEU A 244 2.94 22.63 -27.42
N THR A 245 1.98 23.51 -27.21
CA THR A 245 1.65 24.54 -28.19
C THR A 245 2.85 25.44 -28.48
N ALA A 246 2.85 26.12 -29.61
CA ALA A 246 3.95 27.02 -30.02
C ALA A 246 4.27 28.10 -28.97
N ASN A 247 3.25 28.57 -28.23
CA ASN A 247 3.44 29.52 -27.13
C ASN A 247 4.04 28.87 -25.85
N GLY A 248 4.14 27.54 -25.81
CA GLY A 248 4.74 26.81 -24.68
C GLY A 248 3.86 26.66 -23.43
N PHE A 249 2.63 27.19 -23.42
CA PHE A 249 1.79 27.19 -22.22
C PHE A 249 0.81 26.02 -22.11
N THR A 250 0.44 25.39 -23.21
CA THR A 250 -0.54 24.31 -23.21
C THR A 250 0.12 23.00 -23.60
N LEU A 251 -0.02 22.00 -22.69
CA LEU A 251 0.44 20.64 -22.90
C LEU A 251 -0.71 19.78 -23.43
N HIS A 252 -0.50 19.14 -24.58
CA HIS A 252 -1.37 18.10 -25.12
C HIS A 252 -0.71 16.73 -24.93
N VAL A 253 -1.24 15.93 -24.00
CA VAL A 253 -0.80 14.55 -23.81
C VAL A 253 -1.35 13.72 -24.98
N SER A 254 -0.46 13.08 -25.74
CA SER A 254 -0.82 12.25 -26.90
C SER A 254 -0.93 10.77 -26.56
N SER A 255 -0.14 10.30 -25.58
CA SER A 255 -0.18 8.92 -25.11
C SER A 255 0.29 8.82 -23.68
N GLU A 256 -0.14 7.73 -23.00
CA GLU A 256 0.27 7.35 -21.67
C GLU A 256 0.71 5.87 -21.71
N TYR A 257 1.88 5.59 -21.16
CA TYR A 257 2.49 4.27 -21.20
C TYR A 257 2.74 3.78 -19.77
N CYS A 258 1.89 2.86 -19.29
CA CYS A 258 1.88 2.41 -17.90
C CYS A 258 2.83 1.25 -17.59
N GLY A 259 3.50 0.65 -18.57
CA GLY A 259 4.64 -0.27 -18.34
C GLY A 259 5.89 0.45 -17.82
N VAL A 260 5.87 1.80 -17.82
CA VAL A 260 6.91 2.65 -17.23
C VAL A 260 6.25 3.61 -16.26
N ARG A 261 6.73 3.62 -15.03
CA ARG A 261 6.20 4.42 -13.93
C ARG A 261 7.20 5.47 -13.47
N LEU A 262 6.67 6.56 -12.95
CA LEU A 262 7.47 7.59 -12.32
C LEU A 262 7.78 7.19 -10.88
N ALA A 263 9.06 7.21 -10.53
CA ALA A 263 9.56 7.13 -9.17
C ALA A 263 10.14 8.49 -8.77
N GLU A 264 9.77 8.94 -7.58
CA GLU A 264 10.15 10.25 -7.04
C GLU A 264 11.20 10.09 -5.92
N GLY A 265 12.23 10.92 -5.96
CA GLY A 265 13.31 10.91 -5.00
C GLY A 265 14.09 12.21 -5.03
N ARG A 266 15.42 12.14 -5.09
CA ARG A 266 16.28 13.32 -5.28
C ARG A 266 16.12 13.95 -6.65
N HIS A 267 15.74 13.17 -7.63
CA HIS A 267 15.33 13.55 -8.97
C HIS A 267 14.20 12.62 -9.39
N ARG A 268 13.53 12.97 -10.48
CA ARG A 268 12.51 12.11 -11.10
C ARG A 268 13.18 11.02 -11.93
N ALA A 269 12.59 9.82 -11.90
CA ALA A 269 13.06 8.72 -12.72
C ALA A 269 11.88 7.93 -13.30
N PHE A 270 11.95 7.64 -14.60
CA PHE A 270 11.00 6.74 -15.25
C PHE A 270 11.59 5.34 -15.28
N VAL A 271 10.96 4.39 -14.60
CA VAL A 271 11.45 3.04 -14.42
C VAL A 271 10.37 2.05 -14.90
N ILE A 272 10.81 0.96 -15.55
CA ILE A 272 9.92 -0.12 -15.97
C ILE A 272 9.31 -0.77 -14.72
N ASP A 273 8.02 -1.02 -14.75
CA ASP A 273 7.19 -1.39 -13.58
C ASP A 273 7.58 -2.70 -12.88
N PHE A 274 8.23 -3.65 -13.57
CA PHE A 274 8.70 -4.91 -12.98
C PHE A 274 10.13 -4.86 -12.47
N VAL A 275 10.88 -3.77 -12.68
CA VAL A 275 12.27 -3.63 -12.27
C VAL A 275 12.36 -3.38 -10.77
N ARG A 276 13.21 -4.15 -10.08
CA ARG A 276 13.50 -4.01 -8.65
C ARG A 276 14.76 -3.23 -8.35
N ASP A 277 15.75 -3.31 -9.25
CA ASP A 277 17.00 -2.58 -9.17
C ASP A 277 17.28 -1.89 -10.52
N ALA A 278 17.07 -0.61 -10.54
CA ALA A 278 17.24 0.20 -11.76
C ALA A 278 18.70 0.31 -12.21
N LYS A 279 19.69 0.06 -11.32
CA LYS A 279 21.12 0.09 -11.66
C LYS A 279 21.53 -1.09 -12.52
N VAL A 280 20.88 -2.26 -12.37
CA VAL A 280 21.34 -3.53 -12.93
C VAL A 280 20.65 -3.87 -14.25
N GLY A 281 19.63 -3.18 -14.68
CA GLY A 281 18.98 -3.55 -15.94
C GLY A 281 17.63 -2.91 -16.24
N GLY A 282 17.29 -1.87 -15.54
CA GLY A 282 16.12 -1.06 -15.87
C GLY A 282 16.46 -0.06 -16.96
N CYS A 283 15.67 -0.02 -18.03
CA CYS A 283 15.67 1.16 -18.89
C CYS A 283 14.99 2.30 -18.14
N ALA A 284 15.76 2.99 -17.29
CA ALA A 284 15.33 4.24 -16.72
C ALA A 284 15.63 5.36 -17.71
N VAL A 285 14.70 6.28 -17.86
CA VAL A 285 14.98 7.53 -18.58
C VAL A 285 15.64 8.47 -17.56
N GLY A 286 16.84 8.91 -17.84
CA GLY A 286 17.66 9.71 -16.95
C GLY A 286 18.64 8.86 -16.11
N LEU A 287 19.06 9.39 -14.95
CA LEU A 287 19.88 8.64 -14.01
C LEU A 287 19.05 7.56 -13.32
N PRO A 288 19.55 6.32 -13.24
CA PRO A 288 18.83 5.28 -12.52
C PRO A 288 18.78 5.59 -11.02
N PRO A 289 17.66 5.30 -10.34
CA PRO A 289 17.54 5.37 -8.90
C PRO A 289 18.53 4.44 -8.20
N ASP A 290 19.09 4.88 -7.07
CA ASP A 290 19.96 4.05 -6.24
C ASP A 290 19.18 2.94 -5.53
N TYR A 291 18.01 3.28 -4.98
CA TYR A 291 17.14 2.36 -4.25
C TYR A 291 15.68 2.63 -4.60
N LEU A 292 14.96 1.60 -5.00
CA LEU A 292 13.53 1.67 -5.26
C LEU A 292 12.74 1.14 -4.06
N GLY A 293 11.86 1.96 -3.54
CA GLY A 293 10.96 1.67 -2.44
C GLY A 293 9.61 2.35 -2.64
N PHE A 294 8.82 2.50 -1.59
CA PHE A 294 7.50 3.13 -1.71
C PHE A 294 6.93 3.55 -0.36
N ARG A 295 5.97 4.46 -0.42
CA ARG A 295 5.00 4.76 0.64
C ARG A 295 3.60 4.77 0.06
N LEU A 296 2.58 4.66 0.90
CA LEU A 296 1.20 4.61 0.46
C LEU A 296 0.41 5.83 0.94
N VAL A 297 -0.66 6.09 0.21
CA VAL A 297 -1.73 6.99 0.63
C VAL A 297 -2.97 6.18 0.98
N ARG A 298 -3.70 6.65 2.00
CA ARG A 298 -4.98 6.10 2.38
C ARG A 298 -6.09 6.91 1.73
N GLN A 299 -6.94 6.25 0.97
CA GLN A 299 -8.09 6.88 0.35
C GLN A 299 -9.21 6.99 1.37
N LYS A 300 -9.73 8.20 1.60
CA LYS A 300 -10.94 8.38 2.41
C LYS A 300 -12.14 7.86 1.65
N ILE A 301 -12.87 6.93 2.24
CA ILE A 301 -14.19 6.51 1.77
C ILE A 301 -15.18 7.54 2.36
N PHE A 302 -15.87 8.25 1.49
CA PHE A 302 -16.94 9.20 1.86
C PHE A 302 -18.30 8.52 1.84
#